data_a092cbc94026fa855d0295c75b94ed06
#
_entry.id   a092cbc94026fa855d0295c75b94ed06
#
_cell.length_a   1.000
_cell.length_b   1.000
_cell.length_c   1.000
_cell.angle_alpha   90.00
_cell.angle_beta   90.00
_cell.angle_gamma   90.00
#
_symmetry.space_group_name_H-M   'P 1'
#
loop_
_entity.id
_entity.type
_entity.pdbx_description
1 polymer ?
#
loop_
_entity_poly.entity_id
_entity_poly.type
_entity_poly.pdbx_seq_one_letter_code
_entity_poly.pdbx_strand_id
1 'polypeptide(L)'
;MVYLAAKDIMTRNVVTVRKGTSIEGAARLMAEHDVSGLPVVDGEGHLVGMLSESDILLKGLHAPSEMRGSTPGLFAPQPDAVDEAHRRAQSECVEDAMTTDVVVFSEESPVANIAQAMIEHAINRVPIVDGRRVVGIVSRKDVVRAIAAGTGDEYDPDQHVGRVIKL
;
A
#
# COMPACT_ATOMS: atom_id res chain seq x y z
N MET A 1 -0.01 15.80 29.36
CA MET A 1 -0.85 15.51 28.18
C MET A 1 -0.46 14.13 27.67
N VAL A 2 -1.39 13.22 27.52
CA VAL A 2 -1.11 11.89 26.97
C VAL A 2 -1.34 12.00 25.47
N TYR A 3 -0.27 12.05 24.71
CA TYR A 3 -0.33 12.05 23.24
C TYR A 3 -0.59 10.62 22.76
N LEU A 4 -1.54 10.46 21.85
CA LEU A 4 -1.79 9.19 21.19
C LEU A 4 -0.71 8.98 20.11
N ALA A 5 0.08 7.93 20.26
CA ALA A 5 1.16 7.59 19.34
C ALA A 5 0.74 6.52 18.32
N ALA A 6 1.50 6.39 17.25
CA ALA A 6 1.26 5.38 16.21
C ALA A 6 1.08 3.96 16.80
N LYS A 7 1.91 3.59 17.78
CA LYS A 7 1.87 2.28 18.46
C LYS A 7 0.54 1.94 19.12
N ASP A 8 -0.25 2.97 19.49
CA ASP A 8 -1.53 2.82 20.18
C ASP A 8 -2.68 2.48 19.24
N ILE A 9 -2.54 2.80 17.95
CA ILE A 9 -3.58 2.61 16.94
C ILE A 9 -3.17 1.72 15.75
N MET A 10 -1.87 1.45 15.58
CA MET A 10 -1.37 0.69 14.43
C MET A 10 -1.75 -0.78 14.48
N THR A 11 -1.88 -1.38 13.31
CA THR A 11 -1.91 -2.82 13.14
C THR A 11 -0.49 -3.36 13.15
N ARG A 12 -0.15 -4.26 14.10
CA ARG A 12 1.21 -4.81 14.26
C ARG A 12 1.52 -5.97 13.33
N ASN A 13 0.56 -6.86 13.11
CA ASN A 13 0.71 -8.00 12.20
C ASN A 13 0.47 -7.53 10.76
N VAL A 14 1.45 -6.83 10.20
CA VAL A 14 1.34 -6.23 8.88
C VAL A 14 1.46 -7.30 7.81
N VAL A 15 0.46 -7.36 6.93
CA VAL A 15 0.57 -8.14 5.69
C VAL A 15 1.49 -7.38 4.75
N THR A 16 2.59 -7.98 4.38
CA THR A 16 3.59 -7.42 3.45
C THR A 16 3.71 -8.29 2.21
N VAL A 17 4.19 -7.71 1.14
CA VAL A 17 4.52 -8.45 -0.08
C VAL A 17 6.01 -8.33 -0.37
N ARG A 18 6.61 -9.40 -0.85
CA ARG A 18 8.04 -9.40 -1.19
C ARG A 18 8.26 -8.83 -2.59
N LYS A 19 9.34 -8.10 -2.74
CA LYS A 19 9.91 -7.75 -4.04
C LYS A 19 10.02 -9.00 -4.91
N GLY A 20 9.69 -8.89 -6.20
CA GLY A 20 9.64 -10.04 -7.12
C GLY A 20 8.31 -10.80 -7.15
N THR A 21 7.36 -10.48 -6.26
CA THR A 21 6.01 -11.05 -6.32
C THR A 21 5.25 -10.48 -7.52
N SER A 22 4.46 -11.31 -8.19
CA SER A 22 3.59 -10.85 -9.29
C SER A 22 2.47 -9.94 -8.79
N ILE A 23 2.00 -9.05 -9.65
CA ILE A 23 0.84 -8.18 -9.37
C ILE A 23 -0.39 -9.01 -8.99
N GLU A 24 -0.63 -10.14 -9.69
CA GLU A 24 -1.72 -11.06 -9.36
C GLU A 24 -1.55 -11.65 -7.94
N GLY A 25 -0.34 -12.05 -7.57
CA GLY A 25 -0.02 -12.54 -6.23
C GLY A 25 -0.30 -11.51 -5.14
N ALA A 26 0.07 -10.24 -5.40
CA ALA A 26 -0.22 -9.13 -4.48
C ALA A 26 -1.73 -8.84 -4.38
N ALA A 27 -2.46 -8.86 -5.51
CA ALA A 27 -3.91 -8.69 -5.53
C ALA A 27 -4.62 -9.79 -4.71
N ARG A 28 -4.15 -11.02 -4.83
CA ARG A 28 -4.67 -12.15 -4.04
C ARG A 28 -4.45 -11.94 -2.55
N LEU A 29 -3.25 -11.52 -2.13
CA LEU A 29 -2.96 -11.17 -0.73
C LEU A 29 -3.87 -10.07 -0.20
N MET A 30 -4.12 -9.02 -1.00
CA MET A 30 -5.06 -7.96 -0.61
C MET A 30 -6.47 -8.49 -0.39
N ALA A 31 -6.96 -9.35 -1.28
CA ALA A 31 -8.29 -9.95 -1.19
C ALA A 31 -8.41 -10.92 0.00
N GLU A 32 -7.43 -11.77 0.23
CA GLU A 32 -7.42 -12.77 1.31
C GLU A 32 -7.39 -12.12 2.70
N HIS A 33 -6.70 -10.98 2.83
CA HIS A 33 -6.52 -10.29 4.11
C HIS A 33 -7.42 -9.06 4.27
N ASP A 34 -8.31 -8.77 3.31
CA ASP A 34 -9.20 -7.60 3.29
C ASP A 34 -8.42 -6.29 3.52
N VAL A 35 -7.31 -6.14 2.83
CA VAL A 35 -6.46 -4.94 2.87
C VAL A 35 -6.36 -4.30 1.49
N SER A 36 -6.34 -2.97 1.44
CA SER A 36 -6.30 -2.20 0.20
C SER A 36 -4.91 -1.63 -0.13
N GLY A 37 -3.88 -2.15 0.52
CA GLY A 37 -2.48 -1.81 0.23
C GLY A 37 -1.52 -2.59 1.08
N LEU A 38 -0.34 -2.83 0.51
CA LEU A 38 0.71 -3.67 1.08
C LEU A 38 2.04 -2.92 1.09
N PRO A 39 2.76 -2.90 2.22
CA PRO A 39 4.18 -2.58 2.20
C PRO A 39 4.93 -3.63 1.38
N VAL A 40 5.80 -3.18 0.50
CA VAL A 40 6.70 -4.04 -0.28
C VAL A 40 8.03 -4.10 0.44
N VAL A 41 8.51 -5.32 0.68
CA VAL A 41 9.76 -5.56 1.41
C VAL A 41 10.76 -6.36 0.57
N ASP A 42 12.05 -6.16 0.84
CA ASP A 42 13.13 -6.95 0.26
C ASP A 42 13.30 -8.32 0.95
N GLY A 43 14.35 -9.05 0.57
CA GLY A 43 14.67 -10.35 1.15
C GLY A 43 15.05 -10.31 2.63
N GLU A 44 15.45 -9.16 3.14
CA GLU A 44 15.81 -8.91 4.55
C GLU A 44 14.64 -8.38 5.38
N GLY A 45 13.50 -8.11 4.74
CA GLY A 45 12.31 -7.55 5.38
C GLY A 45 12.33 -6.03 5.53
N HIS A 46 13.21 -5.34 4.79
CA HIS A 46 13.23 -3.89 4.76
C HIS A 46 12.21 -3.33 3.78
N LEU A 47 11.57 -2.24 4.16
CA LEU A 47 10.63 -1.52 3.31
C LEU A 47 11.33 -1.00 2.07
N VAL A 48 10.79 -1.31 0.88
CA VAL A 48 11.28 -0.84 -0.43
C VAL A 48 10.22 -0.13 -1.26
N GLY A 49 8.96 -0.16 -0.83
CA GLY A 49 7.87 0.53 -1.50
C GLY A 49 6.52 0.29 -0.85
N MET A 50 5.50 0.92 -1.41
CA MET A 50 4.09 0.69 -1.08
C MET A 50 3.32 0.36 -2.35
N LEU A 51 2.44 -0.63 -2.26
CA LEU A 51 1.52 -1.02 -3.33
C LEU A 51 0.08 -0.85 -2.85
N SER A 52 -0.74 -0.16 -3.63
CA SER A 52 -2.15 0.06 -3.34
C SER A 52 -3.07 -0.62 -4.37
N GLU A 53 -4.36 -0.74 -4.04
CA GLU A 53 -5.39 -1.17 -5.01
C GLU A 53 -5.37 -0.30 -6.27
N SER A 54 -5.18 1.01 -6.11
CA SER A 54 -5.12 1.94 -7.25
C SER A 54 -3.98 1.61 -8.21
N ASP A 55 -2.82 1.20 -7.69
CA ASP A 55 -1.67 0.81 -8.50
C ASP A 55 -1.99 -0.44 -9.33
N ILE A 56 -2.66 -1.42 -8.71
CA ILE A 56 -3.10 -2.64 -9.37
C ILE A 56 -4.16 -2.35 -10.44
N LEU A 57 -5.16 -1.49 -10.13
CA LEU A 57 -6.22 -1.12 -11.06
C LEU A 57 -5.67 -0.36 -12.27
N LEU A 58 -4.73 0.56 -12.06
CA LEU A 58 -4.06 1.28 -13.14
C LEU A 58 -3.33 0.33 -14.09
N LYS A 59 -2.62 -0.65 -13.56
CA LYS A 59 -1.97 -1.70 -14.36
C LYS A 59 -2.97 -2.57 -15.11
N GLY A 60 -4.04 -2.99 -14.44
CA GLY A 60 -5.12 -3.77 -15.06
C GLY A 60 -5.86 -3.03 -16.19
N LEU A 61 -5.99 -1.71 -16.09
CA LEU A 61 -6.60 -0.87 -17.12
C LEU A 61 -5.69 -0.67 -18.34
N HIS A 62 -4.38 -0.81 -18.19
CA HIS A 62 -3.40 -0.75 -19.27
C HIS A 62 -3.13 -2.12 -19.91
N ALA A 63 -3.78 -3.20 -19.45
CA ALA A 63 -3.80 -4.45 -20.18
C ALA A 63 -4.41 -4.19 -21.58
N PRO A 64 -3.84 -4.79 -22.66
CA PRO A 64 -4.26 -4.52 -24.03
C PRO A 64 -5.77 -4.61 -24.16
N SER A 65 -6.37 -3.68 -24.89
CA SER A 65 -7.85 -3.55 -25.11
C SER A 65 -8.50 -4.79 -25.72
N GLU A 66 -7.73 -5.77 -26.14
CA GLU A 66 -8.17 -7.07 -26.63
C GLU A 66 -8.86 -7.93 -25.57
N MET A 67 -8.68 -7.62 -24.26
CA MET A 67 -9.42 -8.28 -23.17
C MET A 67 -10.74 -7.59 -22.78
N ARG A 68 -11.06 -6.43 -23.34
CA ARG A 68 -12.34 -5.76 -23.10
C ARG A 68 -13.39 -6.26 -24.10
N GLY A 69 -14.04 -7.38 -23.70
CA GLY A 69 -15.39 -7.71 -24.15
C GLY A 69 -15.65 -7.57 -25.64
N SER A 70 -15.08 -8.41 -26.45
CA SER A 70 -15.66 -8.69 -27.76
C SER A 70 -16.84 -9.63 -27.57
N THR A 71 -18.01 -9.22 -28.07
CA THR A 71 -19.14 -10.08 -28.26
C THR A 71 -18.71 -11.44 -28.83
N PRO A 72 -19.26 -12.57 -28.35
CA PRO A 72 -18.95 -13.87 -28.93
C PRO A 72 -19.50 -13.92 -30.35
N GLY A 73 -18.65 -13.73 -31.32
CA GLY A 73 -19.04 -13.80 -32.71
C GLY A 73 -17.95 -13.30 -33.66
N LEU A 74 -17.29 -14.18 -34.32
CA LEU A 74 -16.48 -14.10 -35.52
C LEU A 74 -14.98 -13.80 -35.40
N PHE A 75 -14.46 -13.28 -34.26
CA PHE A 75 -13.00 -13.15 -34.02
C PHE A 75 -12.69 -13.62 -32.61
N ALA A 76 -12.71 -14.93 -32.38
CA ALA A 76 -12.11 -15.48 -31.16
C ALA A 76 -10.57 -15.25 -31.22
N PRO A 77 -9.94 -14.65 -30.18
CA PRO A 77 -8.50 -14.58 -30.13
C PRO A 77 -7.91 -15.98 -30.23
N GLN A 78 -6.83 -16.13 -30.99
CA GLN A 78 -6.10 -17.39 -31.05
C GLN A 78 -5.71 -17.79 -29.62
N PRO A 79 -5.82 -19.08 -29.21
CA PRO A 79 -5.49 -19.53 -27.85
C PRO A 79 -4.10 -19.11 -27.39
N ASP A 80 -3.15 -19.04 -28.32
CA ASP A 80 -1.75 -18.67 -28.06
C ASP A 80 -1.58 -17.17 -27.68
N ALA A 81 -2.43 -16.29 -28.21
CA ALA A 81 -2.38 -14.85 -27.90
C ALA A 81 -2.96 -14.55 -26.52
N VAL A 82 -3.98 -15.30 -26.09
CA VAL A 82 -4.57 -15.19 -24.75
C VAL A 82 -3.57 -15.68 -23.68
N ASP A 83 -2.88 -16.79 -23.97
CA ASP A 83 -1.87 -17.35 -23.08
C ASP A 83 -0.64 -16.43 -22.93
N GLU A 84 -0.27 -15.72 -23.99
CA GLU A 84 0.88 -14.79 -23.93
C GLU A 84 0.53 -13.48 -23.22
N ALA A 85 -0.66 -12.94 -23.45
CA ALA A 85 -1.16 -11.77 -22.71
C ALA A 85 -1.35 -12.09 -21.21
N HIS A 86 -1.84 -13.28 -20.89
CA HIS A 86 -1.99 -13.78 -19.52
C HIS A 86 -0.63 -13.98 -18.84
N ARG A 87 0.35 -14.55 -19.54
CA ARG A 87 1.72 -14.68 -19.07
C ARG A 87 2.43 -13.34 -18.86
N ARG A 88 2.19 -12.33 -19.70
CA ARG A 88 2.73 -10.98 -19.52
C ARG A 88 2.11 -10.29 -18.32
N ALA A 89 0.81 -10.41 -18.09
CA ALA A 89 0.14 -9.89 -16.92
C ALA A 89 0.61 -10.58 -15.62
N GLN A 90 0.96 -11.86 -15.69
CA GLN A 90 1.53 -12.62 -14.58
C GLN A 90 3.02 -12.33 -14.35
N SER A 91 3.74 -11.79 -15.34
CA SER A 91 5.16 -11.50 -15.27
C SER A 91 5.48 -10.10 -14.72
N GLU A 92 4.49 -9.21 -14.60
CA GLU A 92 4.70 -7.92 -13.97
C GLU A 92 4.82 -8.08 -12.46
N CYS A 93 5.95 -7.61 -11.94
CA CYS A 93 6.26 -7.66 -10.52
C CYS A 93 5.76 -6.41 -9.79
N VAL A 94 5.60 -6.52 -8.47
CA VAL A 94 5.14 -5.41 -7.62
C VAL A 94 6.03 -4.17 -7.73
N GLU A 95 7.33 -4.34 -8.02
CA GLU A 95 8.26 -3.23 -8.24
C GLU A 95 7.90 -2.34 -9.44
N ASP A 96 7.20 -2.88 -10.43
CA ASP A 96 6.81 -2.13 -11.64
C ASP A 96 5.61 -1.21 -11.40
N ALA A 97 4.91 -1.41 -10.29
CA ALA A 97 3.69 -0.67 -9.93
C ALA A 97 3.79 0.10 -8.61
N MET A 98 4.68 -0.31 -7.69
CA MET A 98 4.78 0.30 -6.36
C MET A 98 5.28 1.74 -6.39
N THR A 99 4.88 2.50 -5.37
CA THR A 99 5.46 3.81 -5.05
C THR A 99 6.70 3.61 -4.20
N THR A 100 7.80 4.26 -4.58
CA THR A 100 9.10 4.21 -3.86
C THR A 100 9.33 5.40 -2.94
N ASP A 101 8.70 6.55 -3.20
CA ASP A 101 8.70 7.70 -2.29
C ASP A 101 7.65 7.48 -1.20
N VAL A 102 8.02 6.78 -0.13
CA VAL A 102 7.09 6.34 0.92
C VAL A 102 7.20 7.25 2.13
N VAL A 103 6.07 7.80 2.56
CA VAL A 103 5.97 8.51 3.85
C VAL A 103 5.89 7.48 4.96
N VAL A 104 6.84 7.52 5.89
CA VAL A 104 6.93 6.58 7.02
C VAL A 104 6.96 7.33 8.35
N PHE A 105 6.54 6.64 9.41
CA PHE A 105 6.58 7.12 10.78
C PHE A 105 7.19 6.08 11.70
N SER A 106 7.57 6.50 12.91
CA SER A 106 8.00 5.60 14.00
C SER A 106 6.82 5.27 14.92
N GLU A 107 7.00 4.27 15.78
CA GLU A 107 6.00 3.87 16.77
C GLU A 107 5.59 5.00 17.72
N GLU A 108 6.50 5.94 18.01
CA GLU A 108 6.30 7.06 18.91
C GLU A 108 5.74 8.32 18.23
N SER A 109 5.52 8.26 16.93
CA SER A 109 4.98 9.42 16.18
C SER A 109 3.57 9.75 16.59
N PRO A 110 3.24 11.05 16.85
CA PRO A 110 1.89 11.47 17.19
C PRO A 110 0.89 11.16 16.09
N VAL A 111 -0.29 10.68 16.44
CA VAL A 111 -1.36 10.37 15.48
C VAL A 111 -1.81 11.60 14.71
N ALA A 112 -1.79 12.78 15.33
CA ALA A 112 -2.10 14.04 14.66
C ALA A 112 -1.16 14.32 13.47
N ASN A 113 0.14 14.03 13.62
CA ASN A 113 1.12 14.21 12.54
C ASN A 113 0.91 13.21 11.40
N ILE A 114 0.52 11.97 11.74
CA ILE A 114 0.14 10.96 10.76
C ILE A 114 -1.10 11.41 9.97
N ALA A 115 -2.12 11.91 10.66
CA ALA A 115 -3.34 12.43 10.03
C ALA A 115 -3.04 13.59 9.07
N GLN A 116 -2.19 14.53 9.50
CA GLN A 116 -1.78 15.65 8.67
C GLN A 116 -1.04 15.18 7.41
N ALA A 117 -0.08 14.28 7.55
CA ALA A 117 0.66 13.73 6.41
C ALA A 117 -0.25 12.97 5.43
N MET A 118 -1.27 12.25 5.93
CA MET A 118 -2.25 11.58 5.07
C MET A 118 -3.04 12.57 4.20
N ILE A 119 -3.31 13.77 4.72
CA ILE A 119 -4.00 14.85 3.98
C ILE A 119 -3.03 15.48 2.97
N GLU A 120 -1.85 15.89 3.43
CA GLU A 120 -0.85 16.59 2.61
C GLU A 120 -0.37 15.77 1.42
N HIS A 121 -0.14 14.48 1.63
CA HIS A 121 0.34 13.57 0.60
C HIS A 121 -0.77 12.79 -0.13
N ALA A 122 -2.04 13.04 0.21
CA ALA A 122 -3.21 12.35 -0.34
C ALA A 122 -3.11 10.81 -0.25
N ILE A 123 -2.56 10.30 0.86
CA ILE A 123 -2.36 8.87 1.12
C ILE A 123 -3.37 8.32 2.14
N ASN A 124 -3.69 7.04 2.03
CA ASN A 124 -4.71 6.38 2.86
C ASN A 124 -4.11 5.55 4.00
N ARG A 125 -2.82 5.29 3.96
CA ARG A 125 -2.08 4.50 4.95
C ARG A 125 -0.61 4.85 4.96
N VAL A 126 0.01 4.64 6.11
CA VAL A 126 1.44 4.86 6.30
C VAL A 126 2.04 3.66 7.01
N PRO A 127 3.17 3.13 6.56
CA PRO A 127 3.93 2.15 7.30
C PRO A 127 4.62 2.78 8.50
N ILE A 128 4.62 2.04 9.60
CA ILE A 128 5.37 2.37 10.80
C ILE A 128 6.61 1.51 10.79
N VAL A 129 7.77 2.16 10.95
CA VAL A 129 9.07 1.50 10.79
C VAL A 129 9.97 1.70 12.01
N ASP A 130 10.77 0.69 12.28
CA ASP A 130 11.97 0.79 13.11
C ASP A 130 13.19 0.65 12.18
N GLY A 131 13.91 1.76 12.01
CA GLY A 131 14.92 1.88 10.94
C GLY A 131 14.29 1.74 9.54
N ARG A 132 14.47 0.61 8.89
CA ARG A 132 13.85 0.26 7.60
C ARG A 132 12.87 -0.92 7.70
N ARG A 133 12.73 -1.51 8.88
CA ARG A 133 11.88 -2.67 9.11
C ARG A 133 10.46 -2.23 9.42
N VAL A 134 9.49 -2.80 8.74
CA VAL A 134 8.06 -2.53 9.01
C VAL A 134 7.67 -3.20 10.32
N VAL A 135 7.17 -2.40 11.27
CA VAL A 135 6.70 -2.86 12.59
C VAL A 135 5.19 -2.66 12.77
N GLY A 136 4.57 -1.84 11.92
CA GLY A 136 3.15 -1.57 11.95
C GLY A 136 2.67 -0.88 10.69
N ILE A 137 1.36 -0.70 10.60
CA ILE A 137 0.70 0.11 9.57
C ILE A 137 -0.47 0.87 10.20
N VAL A 138 -0.63 2.13 9.83
CA VAL A 138 -1.77 2.97 10.22
C VAL A 138 -2.54 3.36 8.98
N SER A 139 -3.85 3.15 9.00
CA SER A 139 -4.78 3.56 7.95
C SER A 139 -5.61 4.78 8.38
N ARG A 140 -6.26 5.46 7.41
CA ARG A 140 -7.24 6.53 7.72
C ARG A 140 -8.34 6.04 8.66
N LYS A 141 -8.77 4.78 8.52
CA LYS A 141 -9.78 4.16 9.37
C LYS A 141 -9.34 4.11 10.84
N ASP A 142 -8.07 3.82 11.09
CA ASP A 142 -7.51 3.78 12.45
C ASP A 142 -7.47 5.17 13.07
N VAL A 143 -7.06 6.18 12.30
CA VAL A 143 -7.09 7.59 12.72
C VAL A 143 -8.52 8.05 13.06
N VAL A 144 -9.49 7.75 12.19
CA VAL A 144 -10.90 8.11 12.43
C VAL A 144 -11.45 7.43 13.69
N ARG A 145 -11.10 6.17 13.93
CA ARG A 145 -11.48 5.46 15.16
C ARG A 145 -10.88 6.10 16.41
N ALA A 146 -9.62 6.53 16.34
CA ALA A 146 -8.95 7.22 17.43
C ALA A 146 -9.65 8.55 17.77
N ILE A 147 -9.97 9.34 16.76
CA ILE A 147 -10.74 10.60 16.94
C ILE A 147 -12.12 10.32 17.54
N ALA A 148 -12.84 9.31 17.06
CA ALA A 148 -14.16 8.94 17.57
C ALA A 148 -14.14 8.48 19.03
N ALA A 149 -13.03 7.90 19.49
CA ALA A 149 -12.81 7.51 20.88
C ALA A 149 -12.49 8.70 21.82
N GLY A 150 -12.44 9.93 21.31
CA GLY A 150 -12.14 11.13 22.09
C GLY A 150 -10.66 11.29 22.46
N THR A 151 -9.79 10.59 21.76
CA THR A 151 -8.33 10.64 21.95
C THR A 151 -7.66 11.56 20.92
N GLY A 152 -8.38 12.60 20.45
CA GLY A 152 -7.85 13.57 19.50
C GLY A 152 -6.76 14.44 20.15
N ASP A 153 -5.54 14.31 19.66
CA ASP A 153 -4.40 15.13 20.07
C ASP A 153 -4.34 16.42 19.25
N GLU A 154 -3.81 17.47 19.87
CA GLU A 154 -3.50 18.71 19.19
C GLU A 154 -2.26 18.50 18.30
N TYR A 155 -2.33 18.99 17.05
CA TYR A 155 -1.22 18.94 16.11
C TYR A 155 -0.03 19.76 16.65
N ASP A 156 1.13 19.13 16.74
CA ASP A 156 2.39 19.76 17.13
C ASP A 156 3.30 19.91 15.89
N PRO A 157 3.47 21.11 15.34
CA PRO A 157 4.28 21.33 14.15
C PRO A 157 5.79 21.10 14.38
N ASP A 158 6.25 21.13 15.62
CA ASP A 158 7.66 20.94 15.95
C ASP A 158 8.04 19.46 16.17
N GLN A 159 7.06 18.59 16.34
CA GLN A 159 7.27 17.15 16.37
C GLN A 159 7.23 16.57 14.95
N HIS A 160 8.32 16.07 14.54
CA HIS A 160 8.69 15.48 13.26
C HIS A 160 7.52 15.08 12.34
N VAL A 161 7.32 15.89 11.31
CA VAL A 161 6.60 15.51 10.09
C VAL A 161 7.15 14.17 9.60
N GLY A 162 6.27 13.29 9.14
CA GLY A 162 6.65 12.00 8.63
C GLY A 162 7.83 12.09 7.66
N ARG A 163 8.76 11.17 7.78
CA ARG A 163 9.95 11.15 6.93
C ARG A 163 9.57 10.49 5.59
N VAL A 164 9.68 11.24 4.51
CA VAL A 164 9.67 10.65 3.16
C VAL A 164 10.99 9.93 2.98
N ILE A 165 10.94 8.61 2.85
CA ILE A 165 12.10 7.81 2.48
C ILE A 165 12.01 7.59 0.98
N LYS A 166 13.02 8.05 0.24
CA LYS A 166 13.28 7.60 -1.13
C LYS A 166 13.99 6.26 -1.04
N LEU A 167 13.33 5.23 -1.53
CA LEU A 167 13.78 3.84 -1.48
C LEU A 167 14.38 3.42 -2.81
#